data_04cc55bcf4f97ccef5e0dccbbf0b55c0
#
_entry.id   04cc55bcf4f97ccef5e0dccbbf0b55c0
#
_cell.length_a   1.000
_cell.length_b   1.000
_cell.length_c   1.000
_cell.angle_alpha   90.00
_cell.angle_beta   90.00
_cell.angle_gamma   90.00
#
_symmetry.space_group_name_H-M   'P 1'
#
loop_
_entity.id
_entity.type
_entity.pdbx_description
1 polymer ?
#
loop_
_entity_poly.entity_id
_entity_poly.type
_entity_poly.pdbx_seq_one_letter_code
_entity_poly.pdbx_strand_id
1 'polypeptide(L)'
;MCWKKIASWFKPDPVTPVAKRALLFGINDYKSIENDLDGCLNDVDDNEKKLTAMGFVCSVFKDSEVTCSTFYNEVKAALLSMRPDDFLYIGYSGHGTTIRSNHEPDGYCEALYLFDGPFTDDRMMELQQMTPAGAIVDAKFDSCFSGGMAKNPVKNRYYQMPGVPKVRKKVKRIAKSESQWVIFAGCSEEQTSADATFNGRANGAFTFYDLKCFGLGVSFADEITKIKTHLPGHGFDQAPELLGKTELFTYKY
;
A
#
# COMPACT_ATOMS: atom_id res chain seq x y z
N MET A 1 -13.48 62.90 16.82
CA MET A 1 -14.18 61.62 17.08
C MET A 1 -13.24 60.48 16.77
N CYS A 2 -13.05 59.62 17.71
CA CYS A 2 -11.93 58.69 17.83
C CYS A 2 -12.27 57.36 17.18
N TRP A 3 -11.58 57.02 16.10
CA TRP A 3 -11.62 55.64 15.57
C TRP A 3 -10.46 54.84 16.21
N LYS A 4 -10.72 54.29 17.38
CA LYS A 4 -9.80 53.36 18.04
C LYS A 4 -10.26 51.93 17.75
N LYS A 5 -9.37 51.18 17.06
CA LYS A 5 -9.01 49.77 17.25
C LYS A 5 -10.16 48.73 17.43
N ILE A 6 -10.49 48.07 16.33
CA ILE A 6 -10.92 46.68 16.38
C ILE A 6 -9.89 45.84 15.62
N ALA A 7 -8.72 45.72 16.23
CA ALA A 7 -7.68 44.79 15.78
C ALA A 7 -7.26 43.99 17.01
N SER A 8 -7.84 42.87 17.28
CA SER A 8 -7.27 41.78 18.09
C SER A 8 -8.34 40.82 18.62
N TRP A 9 -8.91 39.98 17.81
CA TRP A 9 -9.58 38.78 18.32
C TRP A 9 -9.53 37.58 17.35
N PHE A 10 -8.59 37.58 16.40
CA PHE A 10 -8.18 36.34 15.74
C PHE A 10 -6.88 35.88 16.42
N LYS A 11 -7.01 35.20 17.59
CA LYS A 11 -5.99 34.22 17.94
C LYS A 11 -6.10 33.16 16.84
N PRO A 12 -5.01 32.84 16.10
CA PRO A 12 -5.03 31.66 15.27
C PRO A 12 -5.41 30.50 16.18
N ASP A 13 -6.39 29.70 15.76
CA ASP A 13 -6.71 28.45 16.45
C ASP A 13 -5.39 27.70 16.65
N PRO A 14 -5.22 27.05 17.82
CA PRO A 14 -4.03 26.24 18.04
C PRO A 14 -3.94 25.28 16.87
N VAL A 15 -2.84 25.36 16.11
CA VAL A 15 -2.56 24.49 14.98
C VAL A 15 -2.64 23.08 15.52
N THR A 16 -3.76 22.41 15.21
CA THR A 16 -3.95 21.01 15.65
C THR A 16 -2.86 20.21 14.93
N PRO A 17 -2.04 19.44 15.65
CA PRO A 17 -0.97 18.68 15.00
C PRO A 17 -1.53 17.82 13.88
N VAL A 18 -0.80 17.75 12.77
CA VAL A 18 -1.10 16.83 11.67
C VAL A 18 -1.18 15.41 12.23
N ALA A 19 -2.30 14.74 12.03
CA ALA A 19 -2.45 13.37 12.47
C ALA A 19 -1.73 12.42 11.49
N LYS A 20 -0.78 11.65 12.01
CA LYS A 20 -0.09 10.58 11.27
C LYS A 20 -0.60 9.23 11.75
N ARG A 21 -1.32 8.52 10.91
CA ARG A 21 -1.87 7.20 11.22
C ARG A 21 -1.39 6.16 10.22
N ALA A 22 -1.26 4.92 10.67
CA ALA A 22 -0.93 3.79 9.82
C ALA A 22 -1.89 2.63 10.07
N LEU A 23 -2.37 2.03 8.97
CA LEU A 23 -3.11 0.78 8.97
C LEU A 23 -2.24 -0.27 8.29
N LEU A 24 -1.89 -1.33 9.01
CA LEU A 24 -0.96 -2.35 8.55
C LEU A 24 -1.64 -3.70 8.52
N PHE A 25 -1.64 -4.35 7.36
CA PHE A 25 -2.32 -5.60 7.10
C PHE A 25 -1.32 -6.64 6.57
N GLY A 26 -1.23 -7.80 7.21
CA GLY A 26 -0.33 -8.88 6.78
C GLY A 26 -0.97 -10.25 6.89
N ILE A 27 -0.77 -11.09 5.88
CA ILE A 27 -1.31 -12.45 5.87
C ILE A 27 -0.19 -13.43 5.53
N ASN A 28 0.18 -14.27 6.49
CA ASN A 28 0.99 -15.46 6.26
C ASN A 28 0.10 -16.70 6.11
N ASP A 29 -0.85 -16.89 7.02
CA ASP A 29 -1.66 -18.11 7.13
C ASP A 29 -2.97 -17.92 6.37
N TYR A 30 -3.07 -18.55 5.21
CA TYR A 30 -4.28 -18.58 4.39
C TYR A 30 -5.13 -19.80 4.73
N LYS A 31 -6.38 -19.87 4.22
CA LYS A 31 -7.26 -21.02 4.42
C LYS A 31 -6.70 -22.35 3.90
N SER A 32 -5.76 -22.30 2.99
CA SER A 32 -5.10 -23.46 2.39
C SER A 32 -3.59 -23.29 2.55
N ILE A 33 -2.94 -24.24 3.21
CA ILE A 33 -1.53 -24.24 3.56
C ILE A 33 -0.58 -24.08 2.35
N GLU A 34 -1.03 -24.53 1.17
CA GLU A 34 -0.26 -24.34 -0.06
C GLU A 34 -0.14 -22.88 -0.49
N ASN A 35 -0.94 -21.99 0.09
CA ASN A 35 -0.92 -20.56 -0.16
C ASN A 35 -0.24 -19.76 0.96
N ASP A 36 0.28 -20.42 1.98
CA ASP A 36 0.91 -19.74 3.10
C ASP A 36 2.22 -19.04 2.65
N LEU A 37 2.43 -17.87 3.20
CA LEU A 37 3.62 -17.06 3.05
C LEU A 37 4.41 -17.06 4.37
N ASP A 38 5.65 -16.54 4.34
CA ASP A 38 6.51 -16.59 5.52
C ASP A 38 6.90 -15.19 6.02
N GLY A 39 6.87 -14.17 5.13
CA GLY A 39 7.43 -12.84 5.38
C GLY A 39 6.42 -11.76 5.75
N CYS A 40 5.12 -11.95 5.51
CA CYS A 40 4.17 -10.84 5.56
C CYS A 40 3.95 -10.29 6.97
N LEU A 41 3.94 -11.14 8.00
CA LEU A 41 3.82 -10.65 9.38
C LEU A 41 5.08 -9.92 9.82
N ASN A 42 6.25 -10.38 9.37
CA ASN A 42 7.51 -9.66 9.61
C ASN A 42 7.54 -8.29 8.95
N ASP A 43 6.98 -8.17 7.74
CA ASP A 43 6.87 -6.89 7.04
C ASP A 43 5.99 -5.91 7.82
N VAL A 44 4.87 -6.40 8.37
CA VAL A 44 3.98 -5.59 9.21
C VAL A 44 4.69 -5.12 10.48
N ASP A 45 5.38 -6.02 11.19
CA ASP A 45 6.09 -5.69 12.43
C ASP A 45 7.22 -4.67 12.20
N ASP A 46 7.95 -4.81 11.09
CA ASP A 46 9.03 -3.89 10.73
C ASP A 46 8.49 -2.50 10.32
N ASN A 47 7.36 -2.46 9.60
CA ASN A 47 6.66 -1.22 9.27
C ASN A 47 6.12 -0.54 10.54
N GLU A 48 5.45 -1.27 11.43
CA GLU A 48 4.95 -0.74 12.69
C GLU A 48 6.06 -0.09 13.50
N LYS A 49 7.16 -0.80 13.69
CA LYS A 49 8.32 -0.30 14.41
C LYS A 49 8.87 1.00 13.81
N LYS A 50 9.04 1.04 12.49
CA LYS A 50 9.58 2.21 11.80
C LYS A 50 8.62 3.39 11.84
N LEU A 51 7.35 3.16 11.52
CA LEU A 51 6.33 4.21 11.48
C LEU A 51 6.06 4.80 12.87
N THR A 52 6.04 3.95 13.92
CA THR A 52 5.94 4.42 15.31
C THR A 52 7.12 5.35 15.66
N ALA A 53 8.35 5.00 15.26
CA ALA A 53 9.51 5.86 15.46
C ALA A 53 9.43 7.19 14.67
N MET A 54 8.62 7.24 13.60
CA MET A 54 8.34 8.45 12.81
C MET A 54 7.12 9.24 13.33
N GLY A 55 6.51 8.81 14.44
CA GLY A 55 5.39 9.49 15.09
C GLY A 55 4.00 9.08 14.57
N PHE A 56 3.88 7.96 13.86
CA PHE A 56 2.59 7.41 13.46
C PHE A 56 1.92 6.64 14.60
N VAL A 57 0.59 6.73 14.65
CA VAL A 57 -0.25 5.82 15.45
C VAL A 57 -0.63 4.66 14.55
N CYS A 58 -0.15 3.46 14.88
CA CYS A 58 -0.33 2.26 14.07
C CYS A 58 -1.49 1.39 14.59
N SER A 59 -2.28 0.86 13.65
CA SER A 59 -3.22 -0.24 13.87
C SER A 59 -2.79 -1.41 13.00
N VAL A 60 -2.68 -2.59 13.61
CA VAL A 60 -2.11 -3.79 12.98
C VAL A 60 -3.16 -4.88 12.92
N PHE A 61 -3.28 -5.53 11.77
CA PHE A 61 -4.19 -6.65 11.50
C PHE A 61 -3.40 -7.79 10.86
N LYS A 62 -3.58 -9.01 11.37
CA LYS A 62 -2.79 -10.18 10.96
C LYS A 62 -3.67 -11.37 10.59
N ASP A 63 -3.28 -12.11 9.57
CA ASP A 63 -3.87 -13.37 9.13
C ASP A 63 -5.41 -13.32 9.04
N SER A 64 -6.14 -14.09 9.81
CA SER A 64 -7.60 -14.19 9.78
C SER A 64 -8.35 -12.89 10.14
N GLU A 65 -7.68 -11.91 10.71
CA GLU A 65 -8.25 -10.58 10.98
C GLU A 65 -8.35 -9.75 9.68
N VAL A 66 -7.53 -10.06 8.66
CA VAL A 66 -7.43 -9.29 7.41
C VAL A 66 -8.51 -9.75 6.43
N THR A 67 -9.76 -9.54 6.77
CA THR A 67 -10.91 -9.82 5.90
C THR A 67 -11.26 -8.64 5.00
N CYS A 68 -12.02 -8.88 3.92
CA CYS A 68 -12.54 -7.83 3.06
C CYS A 68 -13.36 -6.78 3.85
N SER A 69 -14.09 -7.23 4.86
CA SER A 69 -14.88 -6.33 5.72
C SER A 69 -13.98 -5.51 6.64
N THR A 70 -13.00 -6.13 7.31
CA THR A 70 -12.05 -5.44 8.19
C THR A 70 -11.27 -4.39 7.39
N PHE A 71 -10.66 -4.79 6.28
CA PHE A 71 -9.88 -3.86 5.43
C PHE A 71 -10.72 -2.65 5.01
N TYR A 72 -11.92 -2.90 4.46
CA TYR A 72 -12.79 -1.82 4.00
C TYR A 72 -13.21 -0.88 5.13
N ASN A 73 -13.66 -1.43 6.27
CA ASN A 73 -14.20 -0.63 7.35
C ASN A 73 -13.13 0.20 8.06
N GLU A 74 -11.94 -0.37 8.31
CA GLU A 74 -10.84 0.33 8.97
C GLU A 74 -10.29 1.44 8.08
N VAL A 75 -10.07 1.18 6.78
CA VAL A 75 -9.63 2.21 5.84
C VAL A 75 -10.69 3.30 5.71
N LYS A 76 -11.96 2.94 5.53
CA LYS A 76 -13.07 3.91 5.45
C LYS A 76 -13.16 4.78 6.71
N ALA A 77 -13.12 4.18 7.90
CA ALA A 77 -13.18 4.92 9.16
C ALA A 77 -12.00 5.89 9.30
N ALA A 78 -10.80 5.45 8.92
CA ALA A 78 -9.63 6.31 8.89
C ALA A 78 -9.83 7.50 7.95
N LEU A 79 -10.23 7.26 6.69
CA LEU A 79 -10.44 8.31 5.68
C LEU A 79 -11.51 9.33 6.11
N LEU A 80 -12.66 8.87 6.61
CA LEU A 80 -13.75 9.75 7.03
C LEU A 80 -13.40 10.62 8.26
N SER A 81 -12.38 10.24 9.03
CA SER A 81 -11.89 11.01 10.18
C SER A 81 -10.71 11.93 9.85
N MET A 82 -10.17 11.87 8.63
CA MET A 82 -9.07 12.76 8.19
C MET A 82 -9.53 14.19 7.98
N ARG A 83 -8.63 15.09 8.24
CA ARG A 83 -8.72 16.51 7.90
C ARG A 83 -7.72 16.85 6.80
N PRO A 84 -7.81 18.01 6.17
CA PRO A 84 -6.71 18.51 5.35
C PRO A 84 -5.38 18.45 6.11
N ASP A 85 -4.31 18.10 5.41
CA ASP A 85 -2.93 17.91 5.92
C ASP A 85 -2.70 16.65 6.79
N ASP A 86 -3.74 15.90 7.17
CA ASP A 86 -3.54 14.60 7.83
C ASP A 86 -2.90 13.58 6.86
N PHE A 87 -2.12 12.67 7.42
CA PHE A 87 -1.39 11.66 6.69
C PHE A 87 -1.82 10.24 7.12
N LEU A 88 -2.23 9.43 6.16
CA LEU A 88 -2.56 8.02 6.36
C LEU A 88 -1.60 7.14 5.57
N TYR A 89 -0.91 6.23 6.27
CA TYR A 89 -0.15 5.14 5.67
C TYR A 89 -1.02 3.87 5.64
N ILE A 90 -1.08 3.18 4.52
CA ILE A 90 -1.75 1.88 4.38
C ILE A 90 -0.72 0.88 3.86
N GLY A 91 -0.33 -0.08 4.70
CA GLY A 91 0.57 -1.17 4.31
C GLY A 91 -0.20 -2.47 4.17
N TYR A 92 -0.02 -3.16 3.05
CA TYR A 92 -0.50 -4.53 2.87
C TYR A 92 0.64 -5.44 2.40
N SER A 93 0.79 -6.57 3.06
CA SER A 93 1.75 -7.61 2.73
C SER A 93 1.02 -8.95 2.65
N GLY A 94 0.95 -9.54 1.45
CA GLY A 94 0.16 -10.74 1.20
C GLY A 94 0.02 -11.05 -0.28
N HIS A 95 -0.90 -11.96 -0.61
CA HIS A 95 -1.19 -12.28 -2.00
C HIS A 95 -1.97 -11.17 -2.71
N GLY A 96 -1.64 -10.96 -3.98
CA GLY A 96 -2.53 -10.35 -4.95
C GLY A 96 -3.11 -11.40 -5.89
N THR A 97 -4.12 -11.06 -6.64
CA THR A 97 -4.78 -11.94 -7.60
C THR A 97 -5.41 -11.17 -8.74
N THR A 98 -5.86 -11.91 -9.74
CA THR A 98 -6.68 -11.40 -10.84
C THR A 98 -7.99 -12.18 -10.86
N ILE A 99 -9.11 -11.49 -11.04
CA ILE A 99 -10.43 -12.10 -11.17
C ILE A 99 -11.07 -11.74 -12.52
N ARG A 100 -12.08 -12.49 -12.94
CA ARG A 100 -12.87 -12.12 -14.13
C ARG A 100 -13.74 -10.90 -13.82
N SER A 101 -13.78 -9.95 -14.75
CA SER A 101 -14.62 -8.75 -14.68
C SER A 101 -15.30 -8.49 -16.02
N ASN A 102 -16.59 -8.20 -15.97
CA ASN A 102 -17.36 -7.80 -17.16
C ASN A 102 -17.28 -6.28 -17.39
N HIS A 103 -16.66 -5.54 -16.48
CA HIS A 103 -16.54 -4.08 -16.53
C HIS A 103 -15.20 -3.62 -17.10
N GLU A 104 -14.20 -4.52 -17.12
CA GLU A 104 -12.89 -4.22 -17.67
C GLU A 104 -12.79 -4.61 -19.16
N PRO A 105 -12.13 -3.76 -19.99
CA PRO A 105 -12.02 -3.99 -21.45
C PRO A 105 -11.31 -5.29 -21.83
N ASP A 106 -10.44 -5.81 -20.97
CA ASP A 106 -9.70 -7.07 -21.17
C ASP A 106 -10.37 -8.26 -20.44
N GLY A 107 -11.47 -8.01 -19.72
CA GLY A 107 -12.23 -9.02 -18.99
C GLY A 107 -11.65 -9.41 -17.65
N TYR A 108 -10.68 -8.67 -17.10
CA TYR A 108 -10.01 -8.99 -15.85
C TYR A 108 -9.79 -7.76 -14.98
N CYS A 109 -9.87 -7.94 -13.66
CA CYS A 109 -9.70 -6.96 -12.62
C CYS A 109 -8.65 -7.44 -11.61
N GLU A 110 -7.78 -6.55 -11.17
CA GLU A 110 -6.80 -6.81 -10.12
C GLU A 110 -7.45 -6.74 -8.74
N ALA A 111 -6.94 -7.54 -7.81
CA ALA A 111 -7.44 -7.55 -6.45
C ALA A 111 -6.34 -7.90 -5.44
N LEU A 112 -6.40 -7.35 -4.23
CA LEU A 112 -5.72 -7.92 -3.09
C LEU A 112 -6.43 -9.22 -2.72
N TYR A 113 -5.70 -10.30 -2.42
CA TYR A 113 -6.32 -11.54 -1.97
C TYR A 113 -6.25 -11.60 -0.44
N LEU A 114 -7.33 -11.17 0.19
CA LEU A 114 -7.46 -11.13 1.64
C LEU A 114 -7.87 -12.50 2.20
N PHE A 115 -7.91 -12.65 3.51
CA PHE A 115 -8.16 -13.93 4.16
C PHE A 115 -9.47 -14.61 3.73
N ASP A 116 -10.50 -13.84 3.46
CA ASP A 116 -11.83 -14.33 3.05
C ASP A 116 -12.10 -14.26 1.54
N GLY A 117 -11.18 -13.65 0.75
CA GLY A 117 -11.29 -13.58 -0.71
C GLY A 117 -10.76 -12.29 -1.34
N PRO A 118 -11.07 -12.04 -2.62
CA PRO A 118 -10.53 -10.91 -3.36
C PRO A 118 -11.19 -9.58 -2.95
N PHE A 119 -10.35 -8.58 -2.72
CA PHE A 119 -10.74 -7.17 -2.55
C PHE A 119 -10.36 -6.42 -3.82
N THR A 120 -11.36 -6.08 -4.63
CA THR A 120 -11.19 -5.56 -5.99
C THR A 120 -10.72 -4.12 -6.04
N ASP A 121 -10.14 -3.73 -7.18
CA ASP A 121 -9.77 -2.36 -7.49
C ASP A 121 -10.98 -1.42 -7.50
N ASP A 122 -12.18 -1.86 -7.92
CA ASP A 122 -13.42 -1.08 -7.81
C ASP A 122 -13.69 -0.65 -6.36
N ARG A 123 -13.57 -1.57 -5.41
CA ARG A 123 -13.73 -1.26 -3.97
C ARG A 123 -12.61 -0.36 -3.44
N MET A 124 -11.41 -0.51 -3.99
CA MET A 124 -10.29 0.38 -3.66
C MET A 124 -10.55 1.80 -4.19
N MET A 125 -11.07 1.94 -5.42
CA MET A 125 -11.45 3.24 -5.99
C MET A 125 -12.57 3.92 -5.18
N GLU A 126 -13.53 3.15 -4.66
CA GLU A 126 -14.56 3.64 -3.77
C GLU A 126 -13.96 4.29 -2.50
N LEU A 127 -12.98 3.63 -1.88
CA LEU A 127 -12.24 4.19 -0.74
C LEU A 127 -11.45 5.46 -1.12
N GLN A 128 -10.78 5.45 -2.26
CA GLN A 128 -10.02 6.63 -2.74
C GLN A 128 -10.89 7.87 -2.87
N GLN A 129 -12.16 7.71 -3.29
CA GLN A 129 -13.11 8.81 -3.44
C GLN A 129 -13.56 9.42 -2.09
N MET A 130 -13.35 8.71 -0.98
CA MET A 130 -13.70 9.19 0.37
C MET A 130 -12.60 10.07 0.99
N THR A 131 -11.45 10.19 0.33
CA THR A 131 -10.31 10.93 0.88
C THR A 131 -10.57 12.43 0.82
N PRO A 132 -10.48 13.16 1.95
CA PRO A 132 -10.66 14.60 1.95
C PRO A 132 -9.59 15.32 1.11
N ALA A 133 -10.00 16.42 0.49
CA ALA A 133 -9.04 17.28 -0.22
C ALA A 133 -7.96 17.81 0.75
N GLY A 134 -6.70 17.76 0.33
CA GLY A 134 -5.54 18.18 1.11
C GLY A 134 -4.98 17.12 2.06
N ALA A 135 -5.70 16.03 2.35
CA ALA A 135 -5.15 14.88 3.05
C ALA A 135 -4.26 14.05 2.10
N ILE A 136 -3.34 13.28 2.65
CA ILE A 136 -2.43 12.43 1.87
C ILE A 136 -2.56 10.98 2.33
N VAL A 137 -2.69 10.07 1.37
CA VAL A 137 -2.66 8.63 1.62
C VAL A 137 -1.47 8.03 0.89
N ASP A 138 -0.56 7.41 1.64
CA ASP A 138 0.53 6.58 1.14
C ASP A 138 0.14 5.12 1.28
N ALA A 139 -0.15 4.46 0.16
CA ALA A 139 -0.55 3.06 0.14
C ALA A 139 0.55 2.19 -0.46
N LYS A 140 1.05 1.23 0.30
CA LYS A 140 2.12 0.31 -0.12
C LYS A 140 1.63 -1.12 -0.12
N PHE A 141 1.64 -1.72 -1.31
CA PHE A 141 1.13 -3.07 -1.53
C PHE A 141 2.28 -4.00 -1.96
N ASP A 142 2.77 -4.80 -1.01
CA ASP A 142 3.74 -5.86 -1.29
C ASP A 142 3.01 -7.15 -1.68
N SER A 143 2.49 -7.15 -2.88
CA SER A 143 1.69 -8.20 -3.49
C SER A 143 1.88 -8.24 -5.00
N CYS A 144 1.51 -9.36 -5.63
CA CYS A 144 1.55 -9.53 -7.08
C CYS A 144 0.15 -9.53 -7.67
N PHE A 145 -0.07 -8.78 -8.73
CA PHE A 145 -1.35 -8.78 -9.45
C PHE A 145 -1.34 -9.65 -10.70
N SER A 146 -0.19 -10.14 -11.15
CA SER A 146 -0.06 -11.04 -12.29
C SER A 146 0.74 -12.29 -11.95
N GLY A 147 0.37 -13.42 -12.54
CA GLY A 147 1.05 -14.70 -12.35
C GLY A 147 2.38 -14.82 -13.09
N GLY A 148 3.26 -13.80 -13.06
CA GLY A 148 4.59 -13.83 -13.65
C GLY A 148 5.42 -15.03 -13.14
N MET A 149 6.45 -15.43 -13.88
CA MET A 149 7.37 -16.49 -13.44
C MET A 149 8.47 -15.90 -12.57
N ALA A 150 8.53 -16.30 -11.29
CA ALA A 150 9.72 -16.04 -10.48
C ALA A 150 10.91 -16.83 -11.06
N LYS A 151 12.03 -16.16 -11.32
CA LYS A 151 13.25 -16.83 -11.80
C LYS A 151 14.04 -17.53 -10.69
N ASN A 152 13.77 -17.19 -9.44
CA ASN A 152 14.41 -17.78 -8.26
C ASN A 152 13.41 -18.65 -7.48
N PRO A 153 13.87 -19.66 -6.69
CA PRO A 153 13.04 -20.53 -5.87
C PRO A 153 12.54 -19.82 -4.60
N VAL A 154 11.87 -18.68 -4.75
CA VAL A 154 11.21 -17.94 -3.67
C VAL A 154 9.70 -18.08 -3.82
N LYS A 155 9.00 -18.09 -2.70
CA LYS A 155 7.54 -18.04 -2.73
C LYS A 155 7.07 -16.76 -3.43
N ASN A 156 5.98 -16.90 -4.17
CA ASN A 156 5.40 -15.83 -4.97
C ASN A 156 4.13 -15.32 -4.30
N ARG A 157 4.00 -14.02 -4.16
CA ARG A 157 2.83 -13.36 -3.55
C ARG A 157 1.65 -13.21 -4.51
N TYR A 158 1.39 -14.23 -5.33
CA TYR A 158 0.24 -14.30 -6.25
C TYR A 158 -0.62 -15.52 -5.98
N TYR A 159 -1.92 -15.28 -5.72
CA TYR A 159 -2.92 -16.32 -5.60
C TYR A 159 -3.58 -16.60 -6.95
N GLN A 160 -3.43 -17.84 -7.43
CA GLN A 160 -4.07 -18.26 -8.69
C GLN A 160 -5.53 -18.61 -8.45
N MET A 161 -6.45 -17.75 -8.88
CA MET A 161 -7.89 -18.02 -8.79
C MET A 161 -8.27 -19.23 -9.65
N PRO A 162 -9.06 -20.18 -9.12
CA PRO A 162 -9.58 -21.29 -9.88
C PRO A 162 -10.38 -20.85 -11.10
N GLY A 163 -10.07 -21.43 -12.27
CA GLY A 163 -10.77 -21.11 -13.53
C GLY A 163 -10.43 -19.75 -14.17
N VAL A 164 -9.53 -18.98 -13.58
CA VAL A 164 -9.00 -17.74 -14.17
C VAL A 164 -7.66 -18.07 -14.81
N PRO A 165 -7.45 -17.80 -16.12
CA PRO A 165 -6.14 -18.01 -16.73
C PRO A 165 -5.11 -17.04 -16.16
N LYS A 166 -3.82 -17.43 -16.18
CA LYS A 166 -2.74 -16.48 -15.87
C LYS A 166 -2.73 -15.37 -16.90
N VAL A 167 -3.06 -14.16 -16.46
CA VAL A 167 -3.11 -12.99 -17.34
C VAL A 167 -1.71 -12.41 -17.46
N ARG A 168 -1.23 -12.25 -18.71
CA ARG A 168 0.08 -11.65 -19.03
C ARG A 168 -0.07 -10.28 -19.71
N LYS A 169 -1.24 -9.68 -19.71
CA LYS A 169 -1.50 -8.40 -20.39
C LYS A 169 -1.53 -7.25 -19.40
N LYS A 170 -1.17 -6.06 -19.92
CA LYS A 170 -1.31 -4.80 -19.18
C LYS A 170 -2.77 -4.61 -18.77
N VAL A 171 -3.04 -4.78 -17.51
CA VAL A 171 -4.33 -4.49 -16.85
C VAL A 171 -4.31 -3.04 -16.39
N LYS A 172 -5.41 -2.32 -16.57
CA LYS A 172 -5.52 -0.92 -16.13
C LYS A 172 -5.57 -0.88 -14.59
N ARG A 173 -4.68 -0.12 -14.00
CA ARG A 173 -4.37 -0.12 -12.57
C ARG A 173 -5.31 0.64 -11.66
N ILE A 174 -5.27 0.22 -10.40
CA ILE A 174 -5.93 0.72 -9.17
C ILE A 174 -5.83 2.24 -8.96
N ALA A 175 -4.92 2.96 -9.60
CA ALA A 175 -4.75 4.39 -9.41
C ALA A 175 -5.22 5.20 -10.62
N LYS A 176 -6.40 5.79 -10.54
CA LYS A 176 -6.75 6.93 -11.39
C LYS A 176 -6.15 8.22 -10.80
N SER A 177 -5.62 9.05 -11.68
CA SER A 177 -4.80 10.23 -11.42
C SER A 177 -5.44 11.37 -10.61
N GLU A 178 -6.64 11.21 -10.07
CA GLU A 178 -7.38 12.29 -9.39
C GLU A 178 -7.50 12.15 -7.87
N SER A 179 -7.11 10.99 -7.30
CA SER A 179 -7.18 10.78 -5.86
C SER A 179 -5.99 11.43 -5.12
N GLN A 180 -6.15 11.61 -3.80
CA GLN A 180 -5.07 12.05 -2.90
C GLN A 180 -4.16 10.87 -2.47
N TRP A 181 -4.20 9.76 -3.20
CA TRP A 181 -3.40 8.59 -2.91
C TRP A 181 -2.13 8.56 -3.75
N VAL A 182 -1.05 8.18 -3.09
CA VAL A 182 0.19 7.74 -3.71
C VAL A 182 0.30 6.25 -3.43
N ILE A 183 0.39 5.44 -4.48
CA ILE A 183 0.39 3.98 -4.36
C ILE A 183 1.74 3.44 -4.83
N PHE A 184 2.40 2.69 -3.95
CA PHE A 184 3.55 1.87 -4.29
C PHE A 184 3.07 0.43 -4.52
N ALA A 185 3.19 -0.05 -5.75
CA ALA A 185 2.99 -1.45 -6.07
C ALA A 185 4.33 -2.18 -6.02
N GLY A 186 4.41 -3.29 -5.27
CA GLY A 186 5.67 -4.01 -5.03
C GLY A 186 6.29 -4.64 -6.27
N CYS A 187 5.53 -4.82 -7.35
CA CYS A 187 6.04 -5.30 -8.64
C CYS A 187 5.24 -4.69 -9.79
N SER A 188 5.81 -4.70 -10.99
CA SER A 188 5.09 -4.38 -12.22
C SER A 188 4.14 -5.52 -12.63
N GLU A 189 3.23 -5.24 -13.56
CA GLU A 189 2.19 -6.18 -14.02
C GLU A 189 2.71 -7.52 -14.55
N GLU A 190 3.93 -7.56 -15.06
CA GLU A 190 4.54 -8.77 -15.66
C GLU A 190 5.42 -9.55 -14.68
N GLN A 191 5.55 -9.09 -13.44
CA GLN A 191 6.50 -9.59 -12.45
C GLN A 191 5.80 -10.07 -11.18
N THR A 192 6.58 -10.72 -10.31
CA THR A 192 6.11 -11.23 -9.03
C THR A 192 6.85 -10.57 -7.88
N SER A 193 6.14 -10.19 -6.83
CA SER A 193 6.76 -9.82 -5.55
C SER A 193 7.24 -11.06 -4.84
N ALA A 194 8.48 -11.04 -4.40
CA ALA A 194 9.15 -12.19 -3.80
C ALA A 194 8.98 -12.20 -2.28
N ASP A 195 8.58 -13.35 -1.73
CA ASP A 195 8.66 -13.67 -0.31
C ASP A 195 10.01 -14.33 -0.06
N ALA A 196 11.00 -13.55 0.40
CA ALA A 196 12.41 -13.92 0.41
C ALA A 196 12.98 -13.97 1.83
N THR A 197 14.15 -14.58 1.98
CA THR A 197 14.86 -14.63 3.27
C THR A 197 16.05 -13.67 3.27
N PHE A 198 16.06 -12.74 4.21
CA PHE A 198 17.14 -11.80 4.45
C PHE A 198 17.78 -12.04 5.82
N ASN A 199 19.06 -12.39 5.86
CA ASN A 199 19.76 -12.68 7.11
C ASN A 199 19.07 -13.72 8.02
N GLY A 200 18.46 -14.75 7.42
CA GLY A 200 17.74 -15.80 8.14
C GLY A 200 16.32 -15.46 8.56
N ARG A 201 15.76 -14.29 8.15
CA ARG A 201 14.39 -13.87 8.43
C ARG A 201 13.64 -13.64 7.12
N ALA A 202 12.43 -14.20 7.04
CA ALA A 202 11.56 -14.01 5.87
C ALA A 202 10.97 -12.59 5.85
N ASN A 203 10.99 -11.95 4.70
CA ASN A 203 10.35 -10.66 4.42
C ASN A 203 9.97 -10.59 2.93
N GLY A 204 9.03 -9.73 2.58
CA GLY A 204 8.84 -9.33 1.19
C GLY A 204 10.02 -8.51 0.68
N ALA A 205 10.48 -8.84 -0.51
CA ALA A 205 11.64 -8.13 -1.05
C ALA A 205 11.36 -6.64 -1.26
N PHE A 206 10.15 -6.28 -1.71
CA PHE A 206 9.75 -4.88 -1.81
C PHE A 206 9.81 -4.20 -0.43
N THR A 207 9.09 -4.73 0.57
CA THR A 207 9.02 -4.14 1.91
C THR A 207 10.40 -4.02 2.56
N PHE A 208 11.25 -5.06 2.41
CA PHE A 208 12.61 -5.03 2.97
C PHE A 208 13.46 -3.87 2.44
N TYR A 209 13.37 -3.57 1.15
CA TYR A 209 14.12 -2.44 0.56
C TYR A 209 13.40 -1.11 0.75
N ASP A 210 12.08 -1.09 0.74
CA ASP A 210 11.28 0.08 1.06
C ASP A 210 11.64 0.64 2.45
N LEU A 211 11.65 -0.21 3.45
CA LEU A 211 12.04 0.14 4.82
C LEU A 211 13.44 0.77 4.95
N LYS A 212 14.32 0.54 3.99
CA LYS A 212 15.65 1.19 3.95
C LYS A 212 15.63 2.52 3.21
N CYS A 213 14.63 2.75 2.38
CA CYS A 213 14.58 3.88 1.46
C CYS A 213 13.71 5.04 1.95
N PHE A 214 12.58 4.76 2.63
CA PHE A 214 11.73 5.84 3.13
C PHE A 214 12.13 6.36 4.51
N GLY A 215 11.72 7.58 4.83
CA GLY A 215 11.98 8.21 6.12
C GLY A 215 11.78 9.71 6.07
N LEU A 216 11.91 10.37 7.22
CA LEU A 216 11.70 11.82 7.35
C LEU A 216 12.55 12.59 6.33
N GLY A 217 11.89 13.46 5.57
CA GLY A 217 12.52 14.29 4.55
C GLY A 217 12.80 13.61 3.21
N VAL A 218 12.48 12.32 3.05
CA VAL A 218 12.56 11.61 1.76
C VAL A 218 11.24 11.80 1.01
N SER A 219 11.32 12.18 -0.27
CA SER A 219 10.15 12.26 -1.13
C SER A 219 9.76 10.89 -1.69
N PHE A 220 8.48 10.70 -2.06
CA PHE A 220 8.01 9.47 -2.72
C PHE A 220 8.80 9.17 -4.01
N ALA A 221 9.16 10.20 -4.79
CA ALA A 221 9.96 10.04 -5.99
C ALA A 221 11.39 9.55 -5.70
N ASP A 222 12.03 10.09 -4.65
CA ASP A 222 13.37 9.64 -4.23
C ASP A 222 13.32 8.22 -3.68
N GLU A 223 12.28 7.90 -2.91
CA GLU A 223 12.05 6.59 -2.33
C GLU A 223 11.94 5.51 -3.39
N ILE A 224 11.01 5.64 -4.34
CA ILE A 224 10.83 4.64 -5.42
C ILE A 224 12.10 4.48 -6.27
N THR A 225 12.83 5.56 -6.48
CA THR A 225 14.10 5.53 -7.23
C THR A 225 15.15 4.70 -6.51
N LYS A 226 15.28 4.85 -5.19
CA LYS A 226 16.19 4.05 -4.35
C LYS A 226 15.79 2.58 -4.34
N ILE A 227 14.50 2.26 -4.16
CA ILE A 227 14.00 0.89 -4.16
C ILE A 227 14.33 0.21 -5.49
N LYS A 228 14.05 0.85 -6.63
CA LYS A 228 14.38 0.35 -7.97
C LYS A 228 15.87 0.10 -8.20
N THR A 229 16.73 0.80 -7.48
CA THR A 229 18.18 0.58 -7.55
C THR A 229 18.62 -0.63 -6.74
N HIS A 230 18.00 -0.86 -5.58
CA HIS A 230 18.38 -1.94 -4.68
C HIS A 230 17.94 -3.32 -5.16
N LEU A 231 16.70 -3.46 -5.64
CA LEU A 231 16.12 -4.77 -5.98
C LEU A 231 16.92 -5.56 -7.02
N PRO A 232 17.26 -5.02 -8.21
CA PRO A 232 18.04 -5.74 -9.21
C PRO A 232 19.45 -6.09 -8.74
N GLY A 233 20.08 -5.21 -7.96
CA GLY A 233 21.42 -5.42 -7.40
C GLY A 233 21.52 -6.62 -6.45
N HIS A 234 20.37 -7.14 -5.99
CA HIS A 234 20.27 -8.29 -5.09
C HIS A 234 19.54 -9.49 -5.72
N GLY A 235 19.38 -9.49 -7.04
CA GLY A 235 18.84 -10.63 -7.80
C GLY A 235 17.31 -10.70 -7.85
N PHE A 236 16.60 -9.63 -7.50
CA PHE A 236 15.14 -9.55 -7.64
C PHE A 236 14.78 -8.84 -8.93
N ASP A 237 14.07 -9.54 -9.82
CA ASP A 237 13.63 -8.98 -11.11
C ASP A 237 12.40 -8.05 -10.98
N GLN A 238 11.85 -7.90 -9.77
CA GLN A 238 10.67 -7.05 -9.55
C GLN A 238 11.01 -5.57 -9.73
N ALA A 239 10.12 -4.86 -10.43
CA ALA A 239 10.20 -3.43 -10.65
C ALA A 239 8.98 -2.74 -10.01
N PRO A 240 9.11 -2.24 -8.80
CA PRO A 240 8.02 -1.54 -8.12
C PRO A 240 7.61 -0.30 -8.89
N GLU A 241 6.35 0.08 -8.75
CA GLU A 241 5.83 1.25 -9.43
C GLU A 241 5.21 2.25 -8.45
N LEU A 242 5.31 3.53 -8.82
CA LEU A 242 4.71 4.64 -8.12
C LEU A 242 3.55 5.18 -8.95
N LEU A 243 2.35 5.18 -8.38
CA LEU A 243 1.11 5.56 -9.03
C LEU A 243 0.41 6.66 -8.25
N GLY A 244 -0.33 7.54 -8.94
CA GLY A 244 -1.04 8.65 -8.33
C GLY A 244 -0.77 9.96 -9.05
N LYS A 245 -1.14 11.08 -8.43
CA LYS A 245 -0.85 12.42 -8.95
C LYS A 245 0.63 12.74 -8.84
N THR A 246 1.24 13.16 -9.94
CA THR A 246 2.68 13.49 -9.99
C THR A 246 3.06 14.62 -9.05
N GLU A 247 2.14 15.53 -8.76
CA GLU A 247 2.35 16.63 -7.82
C GLU A 247 2.61 16.14 -6.39
N LEU A 248 2.01 15.00 -6.02
CA LEU A 248 2.21 14.38 -4.70
C LEU A 248 3.58 13.70 -4.57
N PHE A 249 4.23 13.35 -5.68
CA PHE A 249 5.49 12.58 -5.64
C PHE A 249 6.64 13.35 -5.00
N THR A 250 6.55 14.66 -4.91
CA THR A 250 7.53 15.52 -4.22
C THR A 250 7.24 15.67 -2.72
N TYR A 251 6.09 15.15 -2.24
CA TYR A 251 5.76 15.18 -0.83
C TYR A 251 6.77 14.36 0.00
N LYS A 252 7.05 14.83 1.21
CA LYS A 252 8.02 14.21 2.15
C LYS A 252 7.33 13.86 3.46
N TYR A 253 7.69 12.72 4.02
CA TYR A 253 7.19 12.29 5.33
C TYR A 253 7.46 13.30 6.45
#